data_daa8473aa2e99ca87b2b3db9cb8e9096
#
_entry.id   daa8473aa2e99ca87b2b3db9cb8e9096
#
_cell.length_a   1.000
_cell.length_b   1.000
_cell.length_c   1.000
_cell.angle_alpha   90.00
_cell.angle_beta   90.00
_cell.angle_gamma   90.00
#
_symmetry.space_group_name_H-M   'P 1'
#
loop_
_entity.id
_entity.type
_entity.pdbx_description
1 polymer ?
#
loop_
_entity_poly.entity_id
_entity_poly.type
_entity_poly.pdbx_seq_one_letter_code
_entity_poly.pdbx_strand_id
1 'polypeptide(L)'
;MIRTFLIATASAAVLTLSPTAFAQQPSQYGNAVEAKAMLLKAVASVKADKTKALDMIARGDFKDRDLYPFCFNLSDGKIQPYANPNATNFGQDVRTQKDVNSKAWGVEFYAAAQKPEGQITDVSYMFPKPGADKTPVAKESFITRVGELGCGVGYYK
;
A
#
# COMPACT_ATOMS: atom_id res chain seq x y z
N MET A 1 59.39 -11.11 63.40
CA MET A 1 58.38 -12.01 62.80
C MET A 1 57.36 -11.12 62.09
N ILE A 2 57.52 -10.95 60.79
CA ILE A 2 56.67 -10.07 59.98
C ILE A 2 55.72 -11.03 59.11
N ARG A 3 54.42 -10.98 59.38
CA ARG A 3 53.41 -11.73 58.56
C ARG A 3 52.89 -10.83 57.43
N THR A 4 53.22 -11.23 56.21
CA THR A 4 52.76 -10.57 55.00
C THR A 4 51.41 -11.12 54.66
N PHE A 5 50.34 -10.28 54.58
CA PHE A 5 49.03 -10.63 54.06
C PHE A 5 48.97 -10.36 52.57
N LEU A 6 48.76 -11.39 51.78
CA LEU A 6 48.44 -11.30 50.35
C LEU A 6 46.95 -11.05 50.19
N ILE A 7 46.60 -9.91 49.63
CA ILE A 7 45.22 -9.58 49.23
C ILE A 7 45.06 -10.01 47.76
N ALA A 8 44.24 -11.04 47.52
CA ALA A 8 43.84 -11.46 46.19
C ALA A 8 42.65 -10.62 45.72
N THR A 9 42.86 -9.76 44.72
CA THR A 9 41.76 -9.02 44.03
C THR A 9 41.14 -9.86 42.96
N ALA A 10 39.90 -10.29 43.17
CA ALA A 10 39.08 -10.97 42.17
C ALA A 10 38.47 -9.92 41.22
N SER A 11 38.91 -9.87 39.97
CA SER A 11 38.33 -9.03 38.92
C SER A 11 37.09 -9.74 38.35
N ALA A 12 35.89 -9.23 38.63
CA ALA A 12 34.65 -9.69 37.99
C ALA A 12 34.53 -9.07 36.58
N ALA A 13 34.63 -9.89 35.53
CA ALA A 13 34.36 -9.46 34.17
C ALA A 13 32.83 -9.41 33.94
N VAL A 14 32.31 -8.20 33.81
CA VAL A 14 30.91 -7.96 33.43
C VAL A 14 30.77 -8.12 31.91
N LEU A 15 30.21 -9.22 31.44
CA LEU A 15 29.82 -9.42 30.07
C LEU A 15 28.55 -8.60 29.77
N THR A 16 28.70 -7.46 29.12
CA THR A 16 27.58 -6.67 28.60
C THR A 16 27.06 -7.34 27.32
N LEU A 17 25.93 -8.04 27.41
CA LEU A 17 25.17 -8.52 26.27
C LEU A 17 24.47 -7.31 25.62
N SER A 18 25.05 -6.79 24.52
CA SER A 18 24.39 -5.80 23.68
C SER A 18 23.25 -6.47 22.93
N PRO A 19 21.99 -5.97 23.02
CA PRO A 19 20.93 -6.48 22.16
C PRO A 19 21.23 -6.10 20.71
N THR A 20 21.51 -7.10 19.88
CA THR A 20 21.55 -6.90 18.42
C THR A 20 20.12 -6.61 17.96
N ALA A 21 19.83 -5.34 17.72
CA ALA A 21 18.62 -4.92 17.02
C ALA A 21 18.70 -5.51 15.60
N PHE A 22 17.96 -6.57 15.34
CA PHE A 22 17.72 -7.02 13.97
C PHE A 22 16.91 -5.94 13.26
N ALA A 23 17.57 -5.09 12.50
CA ALA A 23 16.91 -4.22 11.55
C ALA A 23 16.23 -5.12 10.51
N GLN A 24 14.90 -5.26 10.58
CA GLN A 24 14.13 -5.91 9.54
C GLN A 24 14.38 -5.16 8.23
N GLN A 25 14.97 -5.84 7.24
CA GLN A 25 15.09 -5.28 5.90
C GLN A 25 13.69 -4.93 5.40
N PRO A 26 13.49 -3.73 4.83
CA PRO A 26 12.21 -3.36 4.26
C PRO A 26 11.76 -4.42 3.26
N SER A 27 10.54 -4.92 3.39
CA SER A 27 9.95 -5.85 2.44
C SER A 27 9.97 -5.23 1.04
N GLN A 28 10.29 -6.02 0.01
CA GLN A 28 10.26 -5.60 -1.39
C GLN A 28 8.86 -5.12 -1.82
N TYR A 29 7.81 -5.63 -1.19
CA TYR A 29 6.41 -5.29 -1.45
C TYR A 29 5.76 -4.70 -0.21
N GLY A 30 4.78 -3.82 -0.43
CA GLY A 30 3.97 -3.28 0.64
C GLY A 30 2.96 -4.31 1.16
N ASN A 31 2.45 -4.07 2.35
CA ASN A 31 1.47 -4.92 3.03
C ASN A 31 0.12 -4.22 3.24
N ALA A 32 -0.86 -4.93 3.79
CA ALA A 32 -2.20 -4.43 4.05
C ALA A 32 -2.24 -3.16 4.93
N VAL A 33 -1.40 -3.10 5.96
CA VAL A 33 -1.36 -1.96 6.89
C VAL A 33 -0.85 -0.71 6.16
N GLU A 34 0.23 -0.85 5.40
CA GLU A 34 0.82 0.22 4.61
C GLU A 34 -0.12 0.69 3.48
N ALA A 35 -0.77 -0.25 2.77
CA ALA A 35 -1.75 0.05 1.73
C ALA A 35 -2.94 0.86 2.29
N LYS A 36 -3.47 0.45 3.45
CA LYS A 36 -4.55 1.18 4.12
C LYS A 36 -4.13 2.57 4.58
N ALA A 37 -2.93 2.71 5.14
CA ALA A 37 -2.38 4.00 5.56
C ALA A 37 -2.20 4.94 4.35
N MET A 38 -1.69 4.42 3.22
CA MET A 38 -1.55 5.17 1.97
C MET A 38 -2.91 5.62 1.44
N LEU A 39 -3.94 4.75 1.45
CA LEU A 39 -5.29 5.11 1.04
C LEU A 39 -5.84 6.27 1.86
N LEU A 40 -5.73 6.19 3.19
CA LEU A 40 -6.22 7.26 4.08
C LEU A 40 -5.50 8.59 3.82
N LYS A 41 -4.20 8.57 3.56
CA LYS A 41 -3.41 9.75 3.19
C LYS A 41 -3.87 10.34 1.85
N ALA A 42 -4.08 9.51 0.83
CA ALA A 42 -4.58 9.95 -0.47
C ALA A 42 -5.99 10.55 -0.36
N VAL A 43 -6.90 9.90 0.38
CA VAL A 43 -8.26 10.39 0.64
C VAL A 43 -8.24 11.76 1.32
N ALA A 44 -7.39 11.95 2.33
CA ALA A 44 -7.24 13.25 3.01
C ALA A 44 -6.77 14.33 2.03
N SER A 45 -5.84 14.02 1.14
CA SER A 45 -5.36 14.95 0.10
C SER A 45 -6.45 15.29 -0.91
N VAL A 46 -7.24 14.30 -1.37
CA VAL A 46 -8.37 14.52 -2.30
C VAL A 46 -9.45 15.42 -1.66
N LYS A 47 -9.73 15.23 -0.37
CA LYS A 47 -10.67 16.09 0.38
C LYS A 47 -10.18 17.53 0.49
N ALA A 48 -8.89 17.73 0.65
CA ALA A 48 -8.30 19.06 0.78
C ALA A 48 -8.26 19.81 -0.57
N ASP A 49 -7.82 19.14 -1.64
CA ASP A 49 -7.75 19.67 -3.01
C ASP A 49 -7.75 18.51 -4.00
N LYS A 50 -8.91 18.25 -4.61
CA LYS A 50 -9.11 17.15 -5.57
C LYS A 50 -8.15 17.22 -6.74
N THR A 51 -8.02 18.39 -7.37
CA THR A 51 -7.19 18.55 -8.57
C THR A 51 -5.73 18.30 -8.27
N LYS A 52 -5.20 18.96 -7.25
CA LYS A 52 -3.81 18.78 -6.82
C LYS A 52 -3.53 17.34 -6.39
N ALA A 53 -4.45 16.70 -5.66
CA ALA A 53 -4.26 15.32 -5.22
C ALA A 53 -4.24 14.33 -6.39
N LEU A 54 -5.09 14.49 -7.41
CA LEU A 54 -5.07 13.66 -8.61
C LEU A 54 -3.77 13.85 -9.41
N ASP A 55 -3.25 15.07 -9.51
CA ASP A 55 -1.94 15.32 -10.11
C ASP A 55 -0.80 14.64 -9.33
N MET A 56 -0.83 14.68 -8.00
CA MET A 56 0.14 13.99 -7.14
C MET A 56 0.06 12.47 -7.32
N ILE A 57 -1.16 11.92 -7.43
CA ILE A 57 -1.38 10.48 -7.70
C ILE A 57 -0.80 10.11 -9.07
N ALA A 58 -1.06 10.91 -10.09
CA ALA A 58 -0.57 10.68 -11.45
C ALA A 58 0.96 10.71 -11.54
N ARG A 59 1.62 11.64 -10.83
CA ARG A 59 3.09 11.74 -10.79
C ARG A 59 3.74 10.69 -9.90
N GLY A 60 2.99 10.04 -9.00
CA GLY A 60 3.50 9.05 -8.09
C GLY A 60 4.06 9.60 -6.78
N ASP A 61 3.66 10.80 -6.37
CA ASP A 61 4.10 11.42 -5.12
C ASP A 61 3.68 10.62 -3.86
N PHE A 62 2.70 9.72 -4.00
CA PHE A 62 2.27 8.77 -2.96
C PHE A 62 2.90 7.39 -3.09
N LYS A 63 3.59 7.10 -4.20
CA LYS A 63 4.08 5.76 -4.48
C LYS A 63 5.14 5.31 -3.46
N ASP A 64 4.97 4.10 -2.96
CA ASP A 64 5.97 3.42 -2.13
C ASP A 64 6.12 1.98 -2.61
N ARG A 65 7.29 1.63 -3.15
CA ARG A 65 7.57 0.31 -3.73
C ARG A 65 6.52 -0.07 -4.80
N ASP A 66 5.67 -1.06 -4.54
CA ASP A 66 4.58 -1.51 -5.40
C ASP A 66 3.21 -0.90 -5.04
N LEU A 67 3.14 -0.16 -3.93
CA LEU A 67 1.93 0.53 -3.50
C LEU A 67 1.77 1.85 -4.24
N TYR A 68 0.56 2.11 -4.73
CA TYR A 68 0.16 3.37 -5.34
C TYR A 68 -1.36 3.55 -5.19
N PRO A 69 -1.84 4.77 -4.94
CA PRO A 69 -3.26 5.07 -4.99
C PRO A 69 -3.72 5.20 -6.44
N PHE A 70 -4.98 4.88 -6.67
CA PHE A 70 -5.70 5.11 -7.91
C PHE A 70 -7.11 5.62 -7.60
N CYS A 71 -7.71 6.35 -8.53
CA CYS A 71 -9.08 6.83 -8.40
C CYS A 71 -9.83 6.67 -9.72
N PHE A 72 -11.16 6.66 -9.64
CA PHE A 72 -12.08 6.67 -10.78
C PHE A 72 -13.31 7.53 -10.46
N ASN A 73 -13.92 8.12 -11.47
CA ASN A 73 -15.11 8.94 -11.31
C ASN A 73 -16.33 8.06 -11.02
N LEU A 74 -17.19 8.49 -10.12
CA LEU A 74 -18.47 7.81 -9.87
C LEU A 74 -19.55 8.15 -10.90
N SER A 75 -19.41 9.25 -11.64
CA SER A 75 -20.38 9.66 -12.66
C SER A 75 -20.31 8.80 -13.93
N ASP A 76 -19.10 8.51 -14.43
CA ASP A 76 -18.87 7.83 -15.69
C ASP A 76 -17.99 6.56 -15.59
N GLY A 77 -17.46 6.27 -14.39
CA GLY A 77 -16.58 5.13 -14.12
C GLY A 77 -15.15 5.32 -14.60
N LYS A 78 -14.78 6.44 -15.21
CA LYS A 78 -13.46 6.62 -15.83
C LYS A 78 -12.33 6.63 -14.83
N ILE A 79 -11.36 5.76 -15.09
CA ILE A 79 -10.14 5.64 -14.30
C ILE A 79 -9.25 6.86 -14.56
N GLN A 80 -8.85 7.54 -13.49
CA GLN A 80 -7.94 8.66 -13.52
C GLN A 80 -6.49 8.20 -13.69
N PRO A 81 -5.57 9.03 -14.21
CA PRO A 81 -4.15 8.71 -14.25
C PRO A 81 -3.58 8.36 -12.87
N TYR A 82 -2.73 7.34 -12.80
CA TYR A 82 -2.05 6.91 -11.59
C TYR A 82 -0.66 6.31 -11.90
N ALA A 83 0.22 6.27 -10.90
CA ALA A 83 1.63 5.94 -11.07
C ALA A 83 1.91 4.43 -11.12
N ASN A 84 1.31 3.73 -12.09
CA ASN A 84 1.66 2.36 -12.42
C ASN A 84 2.25 2.30 -13.84
N PRO A 85 3.53 1.91 -14.02
CA PRO A 85 4.16 1.87 -15.34
C PRO A 85 3.52 0.84 -16.30
N ASN A 86 2.74 -0.09 -15.77
CA ASN A 86 2.02 -1.10 -16.55
C ASN A 86 0.55 -0.74 -16.80
N ALA A 87 0.11 0.45 -16.39
CA ALA A 87 -1.29 0.85 -16.56
C ALA A 87 -1.60 1.15 -18.03
N THR A 88 -2.61 0.46 -18.55
CA THR A 88 -3.15 0.64 -19.92
C THR A 88 -4.62 1.00 -19.92
N ASN A 89 -5.20 1.25 -18.74
CA ASN A 89 -6.63 1.40 -18.54
C ASN A 89 -7.07 2.83 -18.17
N PHE A 90 -6.21 3.84 -18.35
CA PHE A 90 -6.56 5.24 -18.15
C PHE A 90 -7.72 5.64 -19.05
N GLY A 91 -8.69 6.36 -18.49
CA GLY A 91 -9.88 6.81 -19.20
C GLY A 91 -10.89 5.71 -19.52
N GLN A 92 -10.56 4.44 -19.28
CA GLN A 92 -11.52 3.34 -19.42
C GLN A 92 -12.49 3.34 -18.23
N ASP A 93 -13.67 2.79 -18.46
CA ASP A 93 -14.63 2.57 -17.37
C ASP A 93 -14.13 1.43 -16.46
N VAL A 94 -14.00 1.71 -15.18
CA VAL A 94 -13.55 0.73 -14.17
C VAL A 94 -14.42 -0.53 -14.18
N ARG A 95 -15.72 -0.40 -14.46
CA ARG A 95 -16.67 -1.53 -14.50
C ARG A 95 -16.36 -2.56 -15.59
N THR A 96 -15.59 -2.20 -16.61
CA THR A 96 -15.19 -3.12 -17.67
C THR A 96 -13.99 -4.00 -17.29
N GLN A 97 -13.33 -3.70 -16.17
CA GLN A 97 -12.09 -4.37 -15.78
C GLN A 97 -12.35 -5.75 -15.20
N LYS A 98 -11.60 -6.73 -15.70
CA LYS A 98 -11.66 -8.13 -15.28
C LYS A 98 -10.25 -8.67 -15.09
N ASP A 99 -10.12 -9.71 -14.30
CA ASP A 99 -8.87 -10.46 -14.18
C ASP A 99 -8.80 -11.65 -15.16
N VAL A 100 -7.69 -12.40 -15.11
CA VAL A 100 -7.46 -13.58 -15.97
C VAL A 100 -8.46 -14.70 -15.76
N ASN A 101 -9.15 -14.73 -14.61
CA ASN A 101 -10.21 -15.68 -14.30
C ASN A 101 -11.61 -15.15 -14.67
N SER A 102 -11.66 -14.04 -15.42
CA SER A 102 -12.91 -13.35 -15.80
C SER A 102 -13.68 -12.75 -14.61
N LYS A 103 -13.07 -12.64 -13.44
CA LYS A 103 -13.66 -11.96 -12.29
C LYS A 103 -13.77 -10.46 -12.60
N ALA A 104 -14.98 -9.93 -12.57
CA ALA A 104 -15.28 -8.52 -12.84
C ALA A 104 -14.94 -7.64 -11.60
N TRP A 105 -13.67 -7.57 -11.22
CA TRP A 105 -13.24 -6.82 -10.05
C TRP A 105 -13.56 -5.33 -10.14
N GLY A 106 -13.62 -4.78 -11.35
CA GLY A 106 -13.97 -3.38 -11.55
C GLY A 106 -15.42 -3.06 -11.17
N VAL A 107 -16.36 -4.01 -11.39
CA VAL A 107 -17.75 -3.89 -10.90
C VAL A 107 -17.78 -3.87 -9.38
N GLU A 108 -16.97 -4.73 -8.73
CA GLU A 108 -16.86 -4.76 -7.27
C GLU A 108 -16.25 -3.46 -6.72
N PHE A 109 -15.25 -2.88 -7.39
CA PHE A 109 -14.67 -1.57 -7.04
C PHE A 109 -15.73 -0.47 -7.10
N TYR A 110 -16.47 -0.43 -8.19
CA TYR A 110 -17.51 0.57 -8.38
C TYR A 110 -18.61 0.44 -7.31
N ALA A 111 -19.06 -0.78 -7.01
CA ALA A 111 -20.03 -1.06 -5.97
C ALA A 111 -19.52 -0.69 -4.57
N ALA A 112 -18.24 -0.97 -4.28
CA ALA A 112 -17.59 -0.59 -3.03
C ALA A 112 -17.59 0.94 -2.83
N ALA A 113 -17.33 1.69 -3.92
CA ALA A 113 -17.30 3.15 -3.90
C ALA A 113 -18.71 3.79 -3.89
N GLN A 114 -19.80 3.03 -4.08
CA GLN A 114 -21.17 3.52 -3.86
C GLN A 114 -21.59 3.52 -2.38
N LYS A 115 -20.81 2.86 -1.52
CA LYS A 115 -21.06 2.84 -0.08
C LYS A 115 -20.84 4.23 0.55
N PRO A 116 -21.31 4.45 1.79
CA PRO A 116 -21.08 5.71 2.50
C PRO A 116 -19.61 6.11 2.51
N GLU A 117 -19.35 7.41 2.41
CA GLU A 117 -17.99 7.95 2.43
C GLU A 117 -17.25 7.56 3.71
N GLY A 118 -15.98 7.14 3.55
CA GLY A 118 -15.14 6.66 4.64
C GLY A 118 -15.29 5.17 4.96
N GLN A 119 -16.33 4.48 4.43
CA GLN A 119 -16.39 3.03 4.52
C GLN A 119 -15.38 2.42 3.56
N ILE A 120 -14.47 1.59 4.09
CA ILE A 120 -13.46 0.86 3.29
C ILE A 120 -14.00 -0.55 3.04
N THR A 121 -13.86 -1.00 1.79
CA THR A 121 -14.25 -2.36 1.35
C THR A 121 -13.06 -3.01 0.67
N ASP A 122 -12.82 -4.28 1.00
CA ASP A 122 -11.74 -5.07 0.43
C ASP A 122 -12.25 -5.81 -0.81
N VAL A 123 -11.46 -5.79 -1.88
CA VAL A 123 -11.74 -6.54 -3.10
C VAL A 123 -10.50 -7.31 -3.52
N SER A 124 -10.62 -8.63 -3.62
CA SER A 124 -9.54 -9.54 -4.04
C SER A 124 -9.69 -9.90 -5.51
N TYR A 125 -8.57 -9.94 -6.26
CA TYR A 125 -8.51 -10.28 -7.68
C TYR A 125 -7.10 -10.72 -8.06
N MET A 126 -6.94 -11.24 -9.28
CA MET A 126 -5.63 -11.60 -9.82
C MET A 126 -5.04 -10.43 -10.62
N PHE A 127 -3.80 -10.03 -10.33
CA PHE A 127 -3.13 -8.93 -11.02
C PHE A 127 -1.62 -9.17 -11.10
N PRO A 128 -0.95 -8.82 -12.22
CA PRO A 128 0.50 -9.00 -12.32
C PRO A 128 1.26 -8.03 -11.41
N LYS A 129 2.34 -8.51 -10.78
CA LYS A 129 3.26 -7.66 -10.03
C LYS A 129 3.97 -6.67 -10.96
N PRO A 130 4.44 -5.52 -10.44
CA PRO A 130 5.35 -4.65 -11.19
C PRO A 130 6.62 -5.41 -11.59
N GLY A 131 7.09 -5.22 -12.83
CA GLY A 131 8.30 -5.86 -13.33
C GLY A 131 8.10 -6.53 -14.70
N ALA A 132 9.06 -7.34 -15.11
CA ALA A 132 9.05 -8.04 -16.40
C ALA A 132 8.10 -9.24 -16.40
N ASP A 133 8.00 -9.97 -15.28
CA ASP A 133 7.05 -11.07 -15.13
C ASP A 133 5.63 -10.54 -15.03
N LYS A 134 4.78 -10.96 -15.97
CA LYS A 134 3.36 -10.58 -16.03
C LYS A 134 2.43 -11.66 -15.50
N THR A 135 2.95 -12.70 -14.85
CA THR A 135 2.13 -13.75 -14.24
C THR A 135 1.23 -13.13 -13.15
N PRO A 136 -0.10 -13.26 -13.28
CA PRO A 136 -1.02 -12.70 -12.29
C PRO A 136 -0.92 -13.47 -10.97
N VAL A 137 -0.90 -12.72 -9.87
CA VAL A 137 -0.90 -13.23 -8.49
C VAL A 137 -2.01 -12.59 -7.70
N ALA A 138 -2.35 -13.16 -6.55
CA ALA A 138 -3.41 -12.65 -5.69
C ALA A 138 -3.09 -11.23 -5.20
N LYS A 139 -3.97 -10.29 -5.52
CA LYS A 139 -3.94 -8.90 -5.08
C LYS A 139 -5.25 -8.57 -4.35
N GLU A 140 -5.15 -7.71 -3.36
CA GLU A 140 -6.31 -7.15 -2.67
C GLU A 140 -6.23 -5.63 -2.69
N SER A 141 -7.34 -4.97 -2.93
CA SER A 141 -7.42 -3.51 -2.88
C SER A 141 -8.45 -3.06 -1.87
N PHE A 142 -8.06 -2.09 -1.04
CA PHE A 142 -8.97 -1.31 -0.23
C PHE A 142 -9.60 -0.23 -1.09
N ILE A 143 -10.94 -0.17 -1.12
CA ILE A 143 -11.71 0.79 -1.90
C ILE A 143 -12.58 1.61 -0.96
N THR A 144 -12.62 2.93 -1.20
CA THR A 144 -13.52 3.84 -0.47
C THR A 144 -14.00 4.97 -1.38
N ARG A 145 -15.12 5.56 -0.99
CA ARG A 145 -15.63 6.79 -1.60
C ARG A 145 -14.96 8.02 -1.00
N VAL A 146 -14.66 8.99 -1.84
CA VAL A 146 -14.27 10.35 -1.45
C VAL A 146 -14.90 11.36 -2.41
N GLY A 147 -15.96 12.03 -1.96
CA GLY A 147 -16.78 12.93 -2.79
C GLY A 147 -17.34 12.20 -4.02
N GLU A 148 -16.96 12.64 -5.21
CA GLU A 148 -17.39 12.09 -6.51
C GLU A 148 -16.45 10.99 -7.05
N LEU A 149 -15.48 10.58 -6.27
CA LEU A 149 -14.48 9.58 -6.66
C LEU A 149 -14.62 8.30 -5.84
N GLY A 150 -14.37 7.16 -6.48
CA GLY A 150 -13.92 5.95 -5.84
C GLY A 150 -12.39 5.90 -5.88
N CYS A 151 -11.74 5.74 -4.74
CA CYS A 151 -10.28 5.64 -4.67
C CYS A 151 -9.85 4.36 -3.98
N GLY A 152 -8.69 3.84 -4.33
CA GLY A 152 -8.16 2.61 -3.76
C GLY A 152 -6.64 2.54 -3.73
N VAL A 153 -6.14 1.61 -2.92
CA VAL A 153 -4.74 1.15 -2.91
C VAL A 153 -4.74 -0.37 -2.81
N GLY A 154 -3.97 -1.03 -3.66
CA GLY A 154 -3.86 -2.49 -3.65
C GLY A 154 -2.49 -2.97 -3.20
N TYR A 155 -2.46 -4.15 -2.54
CA TYR A 155 -1.26 -4.85 -2.13
C TYR A 155 -1.34 -6.32 -2.59
N TYR A 156 -0.19 -6.99 -2.71
CA TYR A 156 -0.12 -8.42 -3.06
C TYR A 156 -0.09 -9.28 -1.80
N LYS A 157 -0.80 -10.41 -1.84
CA LYS A 157 -0.85 -11.38 -0.73
C LYS A 157 0.36 -12.28 -0.69
#